data_99176707220e2c429a9bc339665dd955
#
_entry.id   99176707220e2c429a9bc339665dd955
#
_cell.length_a   1.000
_cell.length_b   1.000
_cell.length_c   1.000
_cell.angle_alpha   90.00
_cell.angle_beta   90.00
_cell.angle_gamma   90.00
#
_symmetry.space_group_name_H-M   'P 1'
#
loop_
_entity.id
_entity.type
_entity.pdbx_description
1 polymer ?
#
loop_
_entity_poly.entity_id
_entity_poly.type
_entity_poly.pdbx_seq_one_letter_code
_entity_poly.pdbx_strand_id
1 'polypeptide(L)'
;MKIDDSQKAEMPDPALSDNQTYCEDLKGTNMSNSKENARKVALITGANKGIGFEITRQLGRAGMTVLLGARNSKQGEASAAILRGEGIDVHTIPLDLLKEETISTAAEGIASQYGRLDVLVNNAGIVDEDDGPPSSADLDAVRRVFDVNFFGTLAVTKAMLPLIRKANAGRIVSLSSGLGSLTLNSDPTWVFASYKMLGYCASKSAVNMMTVQLAYELRDTVIKVNAVNPGFTATDMNGHRGTQTVQEGAAEAVRLALLADDGPTGGFTETGANNPW
;
A
#
# COMPACT_ATOMS: atom_id res chain seq x y z
N MET A 1 -26.09 -47.93 67.89
CA MET A 1 -26.87 -49.20 67.91
C MET A 1 -27.25 -49.49 66.45
N LYS A 2 -26.80 -50.64 65.98
CA LYS A 2 -27.02 -51.30 64.69
C LYS A 2 -26.27 -50.72 63.49
N ILE A 3 -25.22 -51.39 63.19
CA ILE A 3 -24.45 -51.69 62.02
C ILE A 3 -25.34 -52.43 61.02
N ASP A 4 -25.32 -52.11 59.76
CA ASP A 4 -25.65 -53.10 58.73
C ASP A 4 -24.67 -52.98 57.54
N ASP A 5 -24.04 -54.13 57.31
CA ASP A 5 -23.09 -54.45 56.27
C ASP A 5 -23.78 -54.69 54.94
N SER A 6 -23.26 -54.13 53.85
CA SER A 6 -23.13 -54.85 52.57
C SER A 6 -22.29 -54.08 51.58
N GLN A 7 -20.97 -54.19 51.72
CA GLN A 7 -20.04 -53.99 50.63
C GLN A 7 -19.92 -55.30 49.82
N LYS A 8 -20.23 -55.22 48.55
CA LYS A 8 -19.62 -56.10 47.55
C LYS A 8 -19.20 -55.27 46.37
N ALA A 9 -17.92 -55.12 46.25
CA ALA A 9 -17.24 -54.59 45.08
C ALA A 9 -17.35 -55.57 43.91
N GLU A 10 -17.84 -55.14 42.78
CA GLU A 10 -17.56 -55.78 41.49
C GLU A 10 -16.57 -54.88 40.73
N MET A 11 -15.45 -55.51 40.37
CA MET A 11 -14.43 -54.92 39.50
C MET A 11 -14.94 -54.98 38.04
N PRO A 12 -14.84 -53.92 37.24
CA PRO A 12 -15.04 -54.03 35.81
C PRO A 12 -13.79 -54.46 35.08
N ASP A 13 -14.00 -55.32 34.08
CA ASP A 13 -13.11 -55.96 33.13
C ASP A 13 -12.29 -54.89 32.30
N PRO A 14 -11.01 -55.07 32.08
CA PRO A 14 -10.18 -54.16 31.29
C PRO A 14 -10.11 -54.63 29.84
N ALA A 15 -11.06 -54.27 29.01
CA ALA A 15 -10.88 -54.27 27.54
C ALA A 15 -12.06 -53.53 26.87
N LEU A 16 -11.74 -52.50 26.05
CA LEU A 16 -12.59 -51.72 25.16
C LEU A 16 -12.98 -50.32 25.69
N SER A 17 -12.06 -49.36 25.66
CA SER A 17 -12.40 -47.94 25.42
C SER A 17 -11.17 -47.04 25.34
N ASP A 18 -10.33 -47.17 24.31
CA ASP A 18 -9.25 -46.23 24.09
C ASP A 18 -9.01 -45.90 22.58
N ASN A 19 -10.07 -45.87 21.77
CA ASN A 19 -9.90 -45.49 20.36
C ASN A 19 -10.92 -44.44 19.84
N GLN A 20 -11.71 -43.81 20.70
CA GLN A 20 -12.66 -42.75 20.24
C GLN A 20 -12.30 -41.35 20.75
N THR A 21 -11.48 -41.19 21.76
CA THR A 21 -11.11 -39.88 22.31
C THR A 21 -9.90 -39.23 21.60
N TYR A 22 -9.14 -39.99 20.82
CA TYR A 22 -7.97 -39.46 20.07
C TYR A 22 -8.28 -38.84 18.71
N CYS A 23 -9.52 -38.94 18.21
CA CYS A 23 -9.91 -38.39 16.92
C CYS A 23 -10.64 -37.03 16.98
N GLU A 24 -11.07 -36.57 18.15
CA GLU A 24 -11.77 -35.26 18.28
C GLU A 24 -10.85 -34.11 18.61
N ASP A 25 -9.68 -34.33 19.23
CA ASP A 25 -8.70 -33.27 19.54
C ASP A 25 -7.86 -32.81 18.36
N LEU A 26 -7.89 -33.51 17.21
CA LEU A 26 -7.15 -33.12 15.99
C LEU A 26 -7.95 -32.25 15.02
N LYS A 27 -9.26 -32.03 15.29
CA LYS A 27 -10.09 -31.16 14.43
C LYS A 27 -10.22 -29.72 14.94
N GLY A 28 -9.80 -29.44 16.17
CA GLY A 28 -9.93 -28.11 16.81
C GLY A 28 -8.73 -27.17 16.63
N THR A 29 -7.55 -27.70 16.29
CA THR A 29 -6.30 -26.92 16.32
C THR A 29 -5.79 -26.43 14.98
N ASN A 30 -6.43 -26.79 13.85
CA ASN A 30 -5.93 -26.42 12.51
C ASN A 30 -6.70 -25.30 11.78
N MET A 31 -7.76 -24.74 12.35
CA MET A 31 -8.52 -23.66 11.68
C MET A 31 -8.19 -22.25 12.18
N SER A 32 -7.55 -22.08 13.35
CA SER A 32 -7.14 -20.76 13.84
C SER A 32 -5.76 -20.34 13.35
N ASN A 33 -4.83 -21.28 13.11
CA ASN A 33 -3.48 -20.98 12.64
C ASN A 33 -3.38 -20.72 11.12
N SER A 34 -4.38 -21.06 10.32
CA SER A 34 -4.35 -20.81 8.88
C SER A 34 -4.68 -19.37 8.49
N LYS A 35 -5.31 -18.58 9.38
CA LYS A 35 -5.60 -17.17 9.14
C LYS A 35 -4.45 -16.22 9.54
N GLU A 36 -3.62 -16.59 10.50
CA GLU A 36 -2.49 -15.75 10.95
C GLU A 36 -1.27 -15.83 10.01
N ASN A 37 -1.19 -16.85 9.17
CA ASN A 37 -0.04 -17.07 8.27
C ASN A 37 -0.33 -16.72 6.79
N ALA A 38 -1.46 -16.11 6.46
CA ALA A 38 -1.72 -15.64 5.12
C ALA A 38 -0.82 -14.42 4.81
N ARG A 39 -0.01 -14.52 3.72
CA ARG A 39 0.87 -13.42 3.27
C ARG A 39 0.09 -12.11 3.19
N LYS A 40 0.72 -11.01 3.61
CA LYS A 40 0.16 -9.67 3.42
C LYS A 40 0.05 -9.35 1.94
N VAL A 41 -1.01 -8.66 1.56
CA VAL A 41 -1.30 -8.27 0.17
C VAL A 41 -1.07 -6.77 0.02
N ALA A 42 -0.25 -6.39 -0.96
CA ALA A 42 0.06 -5.00 -1.26
C ALA A 42 -0.35 -4.64 -2.70
N LEU A 43 -1.08 -3.54 -2.89
CA LEU A 43 -1.36 -2.96 -4.20
C LEU A 43 -0.49 -1.71 -4.40
N ILE A 44 0.22 -1.67 -5.53
CA ILE A 44 1.04 -0.52 -5.94
C ILE A 44 0.50 0.01 -7.26
N THR A 45 0.07 1.27 -7.30
CA THR A 45 -0.42 1.91 -8.53
C THR A 45 0.75 2.41 -9.39
N GLY A 46 0.62 2.32 -10.74
CA GLY A 46 1.67 2.77 -11.66
C GLY A 46 2.99 2.00 -11.51
N ALA A 47 2.91 0.69 -11.23
CA ALA A 47 4.04 -0.12 -10.79
C ALA A 47 4.81 -0.82 -11.93
N ASN A 48 4.52 -0.52 -13.20
CA ASN A 48 5.17 -1.16 -14.34
C ASN A 48 6.59 -0.62 -14.65
N LYS A 49 7.04 0.45 -13.97
CA LYS A 49 8.37 1.02 -14.12
C LYS A 49 8.77 1.93 -12.95
N GLY A 50 10.02 2.38 -12.95
CA GLY A 50 10.54 3.40 -12.02
C GLY A 50 10.37 3.03 -10.55
N ILE A 51 10.02 4.00 -9.72
CA ILE A 51 9.88 3.86 -8.26
C ILE A 51 8.84 2.79 -7.92
N GLY A 52 7.67 2.79 -8.59
CA GLY A 52 6.60 1.82 -8.31
C GLY A 52 7.02 0.37 -8.57
N PHE A 53 7.79 0.12 -9.63
CA PHE A 53 8.36 -1.19 -9.91
C PHE A 53 9.33 -1.64 -8.83
N GLU A 54 10.16 -0.73 -8.35
CA GLU A 54 11.13 -1.03 -7.30
C GLU A 54 10.45 -1.23 -5.94
N ILE A 55 9.41 -0.45 -5.60
CA ILE A 55 8.57 -0.70 -4.42
C ILE A 55 7.96 -2.10 -4.48
N THR A 56 7.42 -2.49 -5.64
CA THR A 56 6.87 -3.83 -5.88
C THR A 56 7.91 -4.91 -5.62
N ARG A 57 9.14 -4.73 -6.14
CA ARG A 57 10.26 -5.65 -5.91
C ARG A 57 10.60 -5.77 -4.42
N GLN A 58 10.76 -4.66 -3.73
CA GLN A 58 11.19 -4.66 -2.32
C GLN A 58 10.11 -5.23 -1.40
N LEU A 59 8.82 -4.91 -1.59
CA LEU A 59 7.72 -5.49 -0.82
C LEU A 59 7.56 -6.99 -1.10
N GLY A 60 7.73 -7.41 -2.35
CA GLY A 60 7.74 -8.83 -2.71
C GLY A 60 8.90 -9.60 -2.04
N ARG A 61 10.11 -9.04 -2.00
CA ARG A 61 11.26 -9.60 -1.26
C ARG A 61 11.04 -9.64 0.25
N ALA A 62 10.21 -8.74 0.78
CA ALA A 62 9.76 -8.76 2.18
C ALA A 62 8.67 -9.83 2.44
N GLY A 63 8.32 -10.67 1.44
CA GLY A 63 7.41 -11.80 1.58
C GLY A 63 5.94 -11.48 1.35
N MET A 64 5.60 -10.31 0.82
CA MET A 64 4.22 -9.97 0.47
C MET A 64 3.81 -10.58 -0.88
N THR A 65 2.52 -10.87 -1.05
CA THR A 65 1.89 -10.97 -2.35
C THR A 65 1.69 -9.56 -2.89
N VAL A 66 2.28 -9.23 -4.04
CA VAL A 66 2.23 -7.87 -4.59
C VAL A 66 1.36 -7.79 -5.83
N LEU A 67 0.46 -6.81 -5.85
CA LEU A 67 -0.44 -6.53 -6.94
C LEU A 67 0.11 -5.32 -7.71
N LEU A 68 0.65 -5.59 -8.88
CA LEU A 68 1.26 -4.59 -9.77
C LEU A 68 0.15 -3.91 -10.58
N GLY A 69 -0.28 -2.73 -10.14
CA GLY A 69 -1.28 -1.92 -10.83
C GLY A 69 -0.67 -1.18 -12.02
N ALA A 70 -1.18 -1.42 -13.23
CA ALA A 70 -0.69 -0.77 -14.44
C ALA A 70 -1.83 -0.45 -15.42
N ARG A 71 -1.80 0.76 -16.03
CA ARG A 71 -2.74 1.18 -17.05
C ARG A 71 -2.62 0.33 -18.32
N ASN A 72 -1.41 0.02 -18.74
CA ASN A 72 -1.13 -0.83 -19.89
C ASN A 72 -0.85 -2.26 -19.42
N SER A 73 -1.80 -3.16 -19.65
CA SER A 73 -1.73 -4.56 -19.21
C SER A 73 -0.51 -5.31 -19.78
N LYS A 74 -0.11 -5.02 -21.03
CA LYS A 74 1.06 -5.68 -21.64
C LYS A 74 2.36 -5.26 -20.96
N GLN A 75 2.51 -3.96 -20.66
CA GLN A 75 3.68 -3.46 -19.93
C GLN A 75 3.69 -3.97 -18.49
N GLY A 76 2.51 -3.99 -17.82
CA GLY A 76 2.36 -4.54 -16.49
C GLY A 76 2.80 -6.01 -16.43
N GLU A 77 2.33 -6.83 -17.38
CA GLU A 77 2.68 -8.25 -17.44
C GLU A 77 4.16 -8.48 -17.74
N ALA A 78 4.76 -7.71 -18.65
CA ALA A 78 6.20 -7.78 -18.91
C ALA A 78 7.02 -7.48 -17.64
N SER A 79 6.62 -6.46 -16.88
CA SER A 79 7.27 -6.10 -15.62
C SER A 79 7.06 -7.17 -14.53
N ALA A 80 5.84 -7.70 -14.42
CA ALA A 80 5.56 -8.79 -13.48
C ALA A 80 6.34 -10.06 -13.81
N ALA A 81 6.54 -10.38 -15.11
CA ALA A 81 7.33 -11.52 -15.52
C ALA A 81 8.80 -11.42 -15.05
N ILE A 82 9.39 -10.22 -15.09
CA ILE A 82 10.74 -9.97 -14.55
C ILE A 82 10.78 -10.29 -13.06
N LEU A 83 9.81 -9.75 -12.28
CA LEU A 83 9.76 -9.95 -10.84
C LEU A 83 9.47 -11.40 -10.44
N ARG A 84 8.62 -12.10 -11.20
CA ARG A 84 8.42 -13.55 -11.00
C ARG A 84 9.71 -14.34 -11.27
N GLY A 85 10.51 -13.93 -12.27
CA GLY A 85 11.83 -14.49 -12.50
C GLY A 85 12.81 -14.29 -11.34
N GLU A 86 12.60 -13.28 -10.50
CA GLU A 86 13.32 -13.05 -9.24
C GLU A 86 12.71 -13.83 -8.05
N GLY A 87 11.70 -14.69 -8.26
CA GLY A 87 11.03 -15.47 -7.22
C GLY A 87 9.98 -14.68 -6.41
N ILE A 88 9.57 -13.51 -6.90
CA ILE A 88 8.56 -12.66 -6.23
C ILE A 88 7.15 -13.12 -6.60
N ASP A 89 6.29 -13.23 -5.59
CA ASP A 89 4.85 -13.48 -5.75
C ASP A 89 4.15 -12.19 -6.20
N VAL A 90 4.03 -12.01 -7.52
CA VAL A 90 3.48 -10.80 -8.14
C VAL A 90 2.40 -11.12 -9.17
N HIS A 91 1.30 -10.37 -9.09
CA HIS A 91 0.14 -10.44 -9.99
C HIS A 91 -0.14 -9.07 -10.59
N THR A 92 -0.53 -9.04 -11.86
CA THR A 92 -0.88 -7.80 -12.55
C THR A 92 -2.36 -7.44 -12.31
N ILE A 93 -2.60 -6.17 -12.07
CA ILE A 93 -3.95 -5.59 -11.98
C ILE A 93 -4.08 -4.50 -13.03
N PRO A 94 -4.98 -4.65 -14.03
CA PRO A 94 -5.32 -3.55 -14.92
C PRO A 94 -5.92 -2.40 -14.12
N LEU A 95 -5.24 -1.26 -14.07
CA LEU A 95 -5.63 -0.14 -13.22
C LEU A 95 -5.29 1.18 -13.92
N ASP A 96 -6.30 1.82 -14.49
CA ASP A 96 -6.23 3.17 -15.04
C ASP A 96 -6.97 4.13 -14.09
N LEU A 97 -6.25 5.06 -13.51
CA LEU A 97 -6.77 5.98 -12.51
C LEU A 97 -7.83 6.96 -13.08
N LEU A 98 -7.91 7.08 -14.41
CA LEU A 98 -8.90 7.89 -15.11
C LEU A 98 -10.18 7.11 -15.44
N LYS A 99 -10.24 5.81 -15.16
CA LYS A 99 -11.35 4.92 -15.48
C LYS A 99 -11.91 4.25 -14.24
N GLU A 100 -13.04 4.75 -13.77
CA GLU A 100 -13.74 4.24 -12.58
C GLU A 100 -14.02 2.73 -12.68
N GLU A 101 -14.36 2.24 -13.88
CA GLU A 101 -14.60 0.83 -14.14
C GLU A 101 -13.38 -0.04 -13.80
N THR A 102 -12.16 0.39 -14.15
CA THR A 102 -10.94 -0.39 -13.82
C THR A 102 -10.65 -0.38 -12.33
N ILE A 103 -10.99 0.71 -11.63
CA ILE A 103 -10.80 0.84 -10.19
C ILE A 103 -11.78 -0.08 -9.44
N SER A 104 -13.06 -0.08 -9.82
CA SER A 104 -14.07 -0.95 -9.21
C SER A 104 -13.78 -2.43 -9.48
N THR A 105 -13.43 -2.79 -10.72
CA THR A 105 -13.04 -4.15 -11.09
C THR A 105 -11.82 -4.63 -10.29
N ALA A 106 -10.81 -3.76 -10.09
CA ALA A 106 -9.65 -4.09 -9.27
C ALA A 106 -10.05 -4.33 -7.81
N ALA A 107 -10.90 -3.48 -7.23
CA ALA A 107 -11.36 -3.64 -5.85
C ALA A 107 -12.18 -4.94 -5.67
N GLU A 108 -13.10 -5.25 -6.58
CA GLU A 108 -13.88 -6.48 -6.59
C GLU A 108 -12.99 -7.74 -6.73
N GLY A 109 -12.02 -7.71 -7.65
CA GLY A 109 -11.06 -8.80 -7.84
C GLY A 109 -10.23 -9.05 -6.57
N ILE A 110 -9.71 -7.99 -5.93
CA ILE A 110 -8.97 -8.11 -4.67
C ILE A 110 -9.88 -8.61 -3.54
N ALA A 111 -11.11 -8.13 -3.47
CA ALA A 111 -12.08 -8.59 -2.48
C ALA A 111 -12.37 -10.09 -2.64
N SER A 112 -12.58 -10.56 -3.86
CA SER A 112 -12.90 -11.95 -4.17
C SER A 112 -11.70 -12.88 -3.91
N GLN A 113 -10.50 -12.48 -4.32
CA GLN A 113 -9.33 -13.35 -4.27
C GLN A 113 -8.62 -13.36 -2.91
N TYR A 114 -8.56 -12.20 -2.23
CA TYR A 114 -7.78 -12.02 -0.99
C TYR A 114 -8.64 -11.66 0.22
N GLY A 115 -9.85 -11.16 0.01
CA GLY A 115 -10.77 -10.73 1.07
C GLY A 115 -10.38 -9.43 1.78
N ARG A 116 -9.11 -8.98 1.67
CA ARG A 116 -8.55 -7.78 2.30
C ARG A 116 -7.40 -7.20 1.47
N LEU A 117 -6.98 -6.01 1.83
CA LEU A 117 -5.76 -5.37 1.33
C LEU A 117 -4.96 -4.84 2.53
N ASP A 118 -3.72 -5.29 2.69
CA ASP A 118 -2.89 -4.90 3.84
C ASP A 118 -2.12 -3.60 3.57
N VAL A 119 -1.71 -3.36 2.31
CA VAL A 119 -0.94 -2.17 1.92
C VAL A 119 -1.48 -1.60 0.61
N LEU A 120 -1.71 -0.29 0.60
CA LEU A 120 -1.93 0.49 -0.61
C LEU A 120 -0.78 1.49 -0.78
N VAL A 121 -0.08 1.41 -1.92
CA VAL A 121 0.90 2.42 -2.32
C VAL A 121 0.37 3.19 -3.52
N ASN A 122 -0.05 4.42 -3.29
CA ASN A 122 -0.45 5.37 -4.33
C ASN A 122 0.80 5.98 -4.95
N ASN A 123 1.36 5.29 -5.94
CA ASN A 123 2.59 5.73 -6.63
C ASN A 123 2.31 6.37 -8.00
N ALA A 124 1.23 6.03 -8.68
CA ALA A 124 0.92 6.58 -9.99
C ALA A 124 0.87 8.11 -9.96
N GLY A 125 1.50 8.73 -10.94
CA GLY A 125 1.51 10.17 -11.11
C GLY A 125 2.12 10.57 -12.44
N ILE A 126 1.82 11.77 -12.89
CA ILE A 126 2.34 12.37 -14.12
C ILE A 126 2.81 13.80 -13.87
N VAL A 127 3.66 14.27 -14.76
CA VAL A 127 3.89 15.69 -15.07
C VAL A 127 3.36 15.94 -16.47
N ASP A 128 3.12 17.19 -16.81
CA ASP A 128 2.68 17.59 -18.15
C ASP A 128 3.65 18.65 -18.68
N GLU A 129 4.03 18.57 -19.95
CA GLU A 129 5.01 19.47 -20.55
C GLU A 129 4.50 20.88 -20.74
N ASP A 130 3.17 21.06 -20.81
CA ASP A 130 2.50 22.36 -20.88
C ASP A 130 2.20 22.96 -19.50
N ASP A 131 2.58 22.26 -18.39
CA ASP A 131 2.50 22.80 -17.03
C ASP A 131 3.61 23.83 -16.80
N GLY A 132 3.28 24.89 -16.09
CA GLY A 132 4.20 26.01 -15.87
C GLY A 132 3.86 26.87 -14.68
N PRO A 133 4.50 28.05 -14.56
CA PRO A 133 4.16 28.99 -13.48
C PRO A 133 2.74 29.57 -13.65
N PRO A 134 2.11 30.04 -12.55
CA PRO A 134 0.70 30.45 -12.54
C PRO A 134 0.28 31.45 -13.62
N SER A 135 1.22 32.30 -14.08
CA SER A 135 0.93 33.30 -15.11
C SER A 135 0.84 32.75 -16.53
N SER A 136 1.35 31.52 -16.78
CA SER A 136 1.45 30.92 -18.11
C SER A 136 1.10 29.44 -18.19
N ALA A 137 0.76 28.80 -17.07
CA ALA A 137 0.34 27.41 -17.06
C ALA A 137 -0.90 27.18 -17.92
N ASP A 138 -0.86 26.16 -18.78
CA ASP A 138 -2.02 25.73 -19.52
C ASP A 138 -3.05 25.08 -18.57
N LEU A 139 -4.29 25.56 -18.58
CA LEU A 139 -5.33 25.07 -17.67
C LEU A 139 -5.70 23.61 -17.92
N ASP A 140 -5.63 23.14 -19.17
CA ASP A 140 -5.95 21.75 -19.47
C ASP A 140 -4.80 20.81 -19.05
N ALA A 141 -3.54 21.28 -19.14
CA ALA A 141 -2.40 20.57 -18.53
C ALA A 141 -2.56 20.44 -17.01
N VAL A 142 -2.90 21.52 -16.32
CA VAL A 142 -3.19 21.50 -14.87
C VAL A 142 -4.31 20.51 -14.55
N ARG A 143 -5.41 20.49 -15.33
CA ARG A 143 -6.52 19.54 -15.15
C ARG A 143 -6.04 18.09 -15.33
N ARG A 144 -5.34 17.79 -16.43
CA ARG A 144 -4.81 16.43 -16.69
C ARG A 144 -3.93 15.92 -15.54
N VAL A 145 -3.09 16.80 -14.99
CA VAL A 145 -2.23 16.46 -13.84
C VAL A 145 -3.07 16.18 -12.59
N PHE A 146 -4.05 17.02 -12.30
CA PHE A 146 -4.96 16.81 -11.16
C PHE A 146 -5.81 15.55 -11.31
N ASP A 147 -6.31 15.27 -12.50
CA ASP A 147 -7.13 14.09 -12.78
C ASP A 147 -6.40 12.79 -12.40
N VAL A 148 -5.11 12.70 -12.73
CA VAL A 148 -4.30 11.51 -12.39
C VAL A 148 -3.80 11.59 -10.95
N ASN A 149 -3.08 12.68 -10.60
CA ASN A 149 -2.29 12.70 -9.36
C ASN A 149 -3.16 12.82 -8.11
N PHE A 150 -4.30 13.49 -8.19
CA PHE A 150 -5.18 13.70 -7.06
C PHE A 150 -6.52 12.96 -7.18
N PHE A 151 -7.34 13.25 -8.19
CA PHE A 151 -8.67 12.64 -8.28
C PHE A 151 -8.60 11.14 -8.48
N GLY A 152 -7.71 10.65 -9.33
CA GLY A 152 -7.49 9.23 -9.54
C GLY A 152 -6.93 8.54 -8.29
N THR A 153 -5.97 9.18 -7.60
CA THR A 153 -5.42 8.69 -6.32
C THR A 153 -6.51 8.61 -5.24
N LEU A 154 -7.37 9.63 -5.14
CA LEU A 154 -8.49 9.63 -4.21
C LEU A 154 -9.51 8.54 -4.56
N ALA A 155 -9.84 8.35 -5.84
CA ALA A 155 -10.77 7.33 -6.29
C ALA A 155 -10.27 5.91 -5.94
N VAL A 156 -8.99 5.60 -6.21
CA VAL A 156 -8.38 4.33 -5.82
C VAL A 156 -8.39 4.15 -4.30
N THR A 157 -7.99 5.18 -3.55
CA THR A 157 -7.98 5.12 -2.08
C THR A 157 -9.37 4.84 -1.53
N LYS A 158 -10.41 5.51 -2.03
CA LYS A 158 -11.82 5.26 -1.63
C LYS A 158 -12.27 3.84 -1.95
N ALA A 159 -11.95 3.33 -3.14
CA ALA A 159 -12.34 1.98 -3.54
C ALA A 159 -11.64 0.89 -2.71
N MET A 160 -10.38 1.10 -2.34
CA MET A 160 -9.58 0.14 -1.57
C MET A 160 -9.81 0.24 -0.05
N LEU A 161 -10.29 1.37 0.47
CA LEU A 161 -10.45 1.61 1.91
C LEU A 161 -11.29 0.53 2.63
N PRO A 162 -12.43 0.03 2.07
CA PRO A 162 -13.18 -1.07 2.68
C PRO A 162 -12.37 -2.36 2.85
N LEU A 163 -11.42 -2.63 1.94
CA LEU A 163 -10.54 -3.79 2.01
C LEU A 163 -9.40 -3.58 3.01
N ILE A 164 -8.86 -2.36 3.08
CA ILE A 164 -7.83 -1.98 4.05
C ILE A 164 -8.39 -2.03 5.48
N ARG A 165 -9.64 -1.68 5.68
CA ARG A 165 -10.33 -1.79 6.99
C ARG A 165 -10.52 -3.25 7.46
N LYS A 166 -10.39 -4.24 6.55
CA LYS A 166 -10.42 -5.68 6.88
C LYS A 166 -9.02 -6.24 7.21
N ALA A 167 -7.96 -5.48 6.99
CA ALA A 167 -6.62 -5.88 7.36
C ALA A 167 -6.39 -5.73 8.87
N ASN A 168 -5.57 -6.61 9.45
CA ASN A 168 -5.20 -6.51 10.87
C ASN A 168 -4.40 -5.23 11.16
N ALA A 169 -3.65 -4.74 10.16
CA ALA A 169 -2.77 -3.58 10.29
C ALA A 169 -2.59 -2.90 8.92
N GLY A 170 -3.60 -2.14 8.47
CA GLY A 170 -3.60 -1.48 7.16
C GLY A 170 -2.56 -0.38 7.02
N ARG A 171 -1.95 -0.24 5.84
CA ARG A 171 -0.99 0.83 5.50
C ARG A 171 -1.39 1.51 4.22
N ILE A 172 -1.45 2.84 4.23
CA ILE A 172 -1.68 3.68 3.05
C ILE A 172 -0.49 4.61 2.92
N VAL A 173 0.24 4.48 1.82
CA VAL A 173 1.42 5.30 1.51
C VAL A 173 1.17 6.02 0.20
N SER A 174 1.24 7.36 0.21
CA SER A 174 1.04 8.16 -1.00
C SER A 174 2.35 8.84 -1.40
N LEU A 175 2.80 8.58 -2.64
CA LEU A 175 3.97 9.26 -3.19
C LEU A 175 3.60 10.71 -3.51
N SER A 176 4.11 11.60 -2.68
CA SER A 176 4.08 13.04 -2.86
C SER A 176 5.40 13.52 -3.50
N SER A 177 5.85 14.69 -3.14
CA SER A 177 7.10 15.31 -3.58
C SER A 177 7.43 16.49 -2.67
N GLY A 178 8.71 16.82 -2.52
CA GLY A 178 9.11 18.10 -1.92
C GLY A 178 8.47 19.30 -2.62
N LEU A 179 8.20 19.19 -3.93
CA LEU A 179 7.46 20.19 -4.71
C LEU A 179 5.98 20.34 -4.27
N GLY A 180 5.44 19.39 -3.50
CA GLY A 180 4.12 19.51 -2.87
C GLY A 180 4.13 20.23 -1.51
N SER A 181 5.30 20.58 -0.99
CA SER A 181 5.45 21.35 0.25
C SER A 181 5.27 22.85 0.00
N LEU A 182 4.30 23.47 0.64
CA LEU A 182 4.12 24.93 0.58
C LEU A 182 5.29 25.63 1.28
N THR A 183 5.79 25.09 2.38
CA THR A 183 6.93 25.62 3.11
C THR A 183 8.19 25.65 2.24
N LEU A 184 8.54 24.53 1.59
CA LEU A 184 9.71 24.48 0.71
C LEU A 184 9.56 25.39 -0.52
N ASN A 185 8.38 25.40 -1.14
CA ASN A 185 8.11 26.27 -2.30
C ASN A 185 8.15 27.77 -1.97
N SER A 186 7.94 28.18 -0.72
CA SER A 186 8.01 29.57 -0.28
C SER A 186 9.44 30.02 0.08
N ASP A 187 10.39 29.08 0.21
CA ASP A 187 11.80 29.40 0.47
C ASP A 187 12.55 29.61 -0.85
N PRO A 188 12.97 30.85 -1.17
CA PRO A 188 13.70 31.13 -2.42
C PRO A 188 15.10 30.53 -2.44
N THR A 189 15.63 30.05 -1.31
CA THR A 189 16.95 29.41 -1.22
C THR A 189 16.90 27.91 -1.43
N TRP A 190 15.70 27.32 -1.45
CA TRP A 190 15.55 25.90 -1.69
C TRP A 190 16.02 25.52 -3.10
N VAL A 191 16.81 24.46 -3.19
CA VAL A 191 17.45 24.02 -4.45
C VAL A 191 16.49 23.82 -5.62
N PHE A 192 15.21 23.50 -5.36
CA PHE A 192 14.17 23.34 -6.37
C PHE A 192 13.19 24.53 -6.44
N ALA A 193 13.49 25.66 -5.80
CA ALA A 193 12.63 26.85 -5.78
C ALA A 193 12.26 27.37 -7.18
N SER A 194 13.13 27.13 -8.20
CA SER A 194 12.88 27.53 -9.60
C SER A 194 11.95 26.58 -10.37
N TYR A 195 11.65 25.40 -9.84
CA TYR A 195 10.71 24.46 -10.50
C TYR A 195 9.27 24.91 -10.25
N LYS A 196 8.70 25.63 -11.22
CA LYS A 196 7.36 26.22 -11.13
C LYS A 196 6.40 25.49 -12.09
N MET A 197 5.99 24.29 -11.73
CA MET A 197 4.94 23.48 -12.39
C MET A 197 3.70 23.52 -11.51
N LEU A 198 2.80 24.49 -11.74
CA LEU A 198 1.65 24.75 -10.86
C LEU A 198 0.77 23.51 -10.67
N GLY A 199 0.43 22.84 -11.76
CA GLY A 199 -0.42 21.65 -11.72
C GLY A 199 0.20 20.53 -10.90
N TYR A 200 1.47 20.21 -11.16
CA TYR A 200 2.18 19.18 -10.42
C TYR A 200 2.33 19.53 -8.93
N CYS A 201 2.89 20.71 -8.63
CA CYS A 201 3.10 21.16 -7.25
C CYS A 201 1.79 21.16 -6.45
N ALA A 202 0.74 21.77 -6.99
CA ALA A 202 -0.56 21.86 -6.36
C ALA A 202 -1.24 20.48 -6.20
N SER A 203 -1.10 19.58 -7.21
CA SER A 203 -1.63 18.21 -7.09
C SER A 203 -0.94 17.42 -5.96
N LYS A 204 0.37 17.60 -5.75
CA LYS A 204 1.10 16.96 -4.64
C LYS A 204 0.78 17.58 -3.29
N SER A 205 0.52 18.89 -3.22
CA SER A 205 -0.04 19.53 -2.02
C SER A 205 -1.43 18.97 -1.69
N ALA A 206 -2.27 18.71 -2.71
CA ALA A 206 -3.56 18.09 -2.51
C ALA A 206 -3.46 16.64 -2.00
N VAL A 207 -2.48 15.87 -2.47
CA VAL A 207 -2.17 14.52 -1.94
C VAL A 207 -1.70 14.61 -0.47
N ASN A 208 -0.90 15.62 -0.12
CA ASN A 208 -0.49 15.88 1.25
C ASN A 208 -1.71 16.17 2.14
N MET A 209 -2.63 17.04 1.69
CA MET A 209 -3.86 17.35 2.42
C MET A 209 -4.74 16.10 2.58
N MET A 210 -4.91 15.29 1.52
CA MET A 210 -5.63 14.02 1.60
C MET A 210 -5.03 13.10 2.66
N THR A 211 -3.70 13.03 2.74
CA THR A 211 -2.99 12.20 3.73
C THR A 211 -3.31 12.67 5.16
N VAL A 212 -3.23 13.95 5.44
CA VAL A 212 -3.53 14.53 6.76
C VAL A 212 -4.98 14.24 7.17
N GLN A 213 -5.93 14.50 6.27
CA GLN A 213 -7.35 14.31 6.56
C GLN A 213 -7.72 12.84 6.73
N LEU A 214 -7.20 11.96 5.88
CA LEU A 214 -7.46 10.52 5.99
C LEU A 214 -6.80 9.93 7.25
N ALA A 215 -5.61 10.38 7.64
CA ALA A 215 -4.98 9.99 8.89
C ALA A 215 -5.82 10.40 10.10
N TYR A 216 -6.41 11.60 10.06
CA TYR A 216 -7.33 12.07 11.11
C TYR A 216 -8.63 11.25 11.14
N GLU A 217 -9.24 10.95 9.98
CA GLU A 217 -10.43 10.11 9.88
C GLU A 217 -10.20 8.71 10.48
N LEU A 218 -8.99 8.15 10.27
CA LEU A 218 -8.63 6.80 10.69
C LEU A 218 -7.86 6.75 12.02
N ARG A 219 -7.76 7.86 12.77
CA ARG A 219 -6.93 7.97 13.99
C ARG A 219 -7.27 6.95 15.09
N ASP A 220 -8.55 6.52 15.16
CA ASP A 220 -9.02 5.57 16.16
C ASP A 220 -8.95 4.11 15.64
N THR A 221 -8.14 3.87 14.59
CA THR A 221 -7.91 2.56 13.99
C THR A 221 -6.43 2.18 14.00
N VAL A 222 -6.12 0.94 13.63
CA VAL A 222 -4.73 0.46 13.46
C VAL A 222 -4.11 0.87 12.13
N ILE A 223 -4.87 1.54 11.25
CA ILE A 223 -4.43 1.93 9.91
C ILE A 223 -3.48 3.13 10.01
N LYS A 224 -2.34 3.04 9.32
CA LYS A 224 -1.38 4.15 9.20
C LYS A 224 -1.44 4.75 7.81
N VAL A 225 -1.49 6.06 7.74
CA VAL A 225 -1.60 6.84 6.49
C VAL A 225 -0.49 7.87 6.46
N ASN A 226 0.41 7.77 5.49
CA ASN A 226 1.55 8.68 5.38
C ASN A 226 1.81 9.08 3.93
N ALA A 227 2.38 10.27 3.74
CA ALA A 227 2.93 10.73 2.47
C ALA A 227 4.46 10.58 2.47
N VAL A 228 5.03 10.35 1.29
CA VAL A 228 6.47 10.22 1.10
C VAL A 228 6.96 11.16 0.00
N ASN A 229 8.08 11.82 0.26
CA ASN A 229 8.91 12.45 -0.75
C ASN A 229 9.99 11.44 -1.18
N PRO A 230 9.96 10.94 -2.44
CA PRO A 230 10.96 9.99 -2.92
C PRO A 230 12.32 10.66 -3.22
N GLY A 231 12.45 11.98 -3.04
CA GLY A 231 13.59 12.75 -3.46
C GLY A 231 13.71 12.90 -5.00
N PHE A 232 14.83 13.44 -5.47
CA PHE A 232 15.06 13.62 -6.91
C PHE A 232 15.61 12.33 -7.52
N THR A 233 14.71 11.40 -7.80
CA THR A 233 14.99 10.05 -8.28
C THR A 233 15.03 10.00 -9.81
N ALA A 234 16.05 9.35 -10.39
CA ALA A 234 16.22 9.17 -11.84
C ALA A 234 15.13 8.23 -12.41
N THR A 235 14.16 8.80 -13.11
CA THR A 235 13.02 8.09 -13.73
C THR A 235 12.70 8.70 -15.09
N ASP A 236 11.88 8.03 -15.88
CA ASP A 236 11.36 8.55 -17.15
C ASP A 236 10.66 9.92 -16.99
N MET A 237 10.00 10.14 -15.84
CA MET A 237 9.27 11.37 -15.56
C MET A 237 10.15 12.62 -15.65
N ASN A 238 11.42 12.50 -15.32
CA ASN A 238 12.37 13.62 -15.37
C ASN A 238 13.53 13.38 -16.38
N GLY A 239 13.35 12.45 -17.33
CA GLY A 239 14.38 12.10 -18.31
C GLY A 239 15.67 11.57 -17.66
N HIS A 240 15.52 10.83 -16.56
CA HIS A 240 16.62 10.23 -15.78
C HIS A 240 17.63 11.24 -15.21
N ARG A 241 17.21 12.50 -14.98
CA ARG A 241 18.07 13.57 -14.44
C ARG A 241 18.16 13.57 -12.92
N GLY A 242 17.48 12.65 -12.24
CA GLY A 242 17.53 12.50 -10.78
C GLY A 242 18.93 12.15 -10.28
N THR A 243 19.24 12.56 -9.06
CA THR A 243 20.51 12.27 -8.37
C THR A 243 20.45 10.96 -7.58
N GLN A 244 19.26 10.43 -7.36
CA GLN A 244 19.03 9.19 -6.64
C GLN A 244 18.64 8.06 -7.62
N THR A 245 19.01 6.85 -7.27
CA THR A 245 18.54 5.62 -7.93
C THR A 245 17.08 5.33 -7.58
N VAL A 246 16.40 4.49 -8.37
CA VAL A 246 15.04 4.05 -8.04
C VAL A 246 14.98 3.25 -6.73
N GLN A 247 16.08 2.57 -6.38
CA GLN A 247 16.21 1.84 -5.11
C GLN A 247 16.15 2.79 -3.90
N GLU A 248 16.90 3.88 -3.96
CA GLU A 248 16.90 4.92 -2.94
C GLU A 248 15.56 5.64 -2.87
N GLY A 249 14.98 6.00 -4.04
CA GLY A 249 13.68 6.65 -4.10
C GLY A 249 12.50 5.79 -3.60
N ALA A 250 12.62 4.46 -3.65
CA ALA A 250 11.62 3.53 -3.15
C ALA A 250 11.72 3.29 -1.63
N ALA A 251 12.89 3.48 -1.04
CA ALA A 251 13.22 3.01 0.31
C ALA A 251 12.25 3.53 1.39
N GLU A 252 11.93 4.82 1.37
CA GLU A 252 11.04 5.41 2.39
C GLU A 252 9.59 4.92 2.22
N ALA A 253 9.09 4.78 0.99
CA ALA A 253 7.77 4.23 0.72
C ALA A 253 7.66 2.78 1.23
N VAL A 254 8.70 1.98 1.03
CA VAL A 254 8.78 0.60 1.53
C VAL A 254 8.83 0.59 3.07
N ARG A 255 9.64 1.45 3.69
CA ARG A 255 9.68 1.58 5.16
C ARG A 255 8.30 1.89 5.73
N LEU A 256 7.58 2.86 5.13
CA LEU A 256 6.23 3.24 5.56
C LEU A 256 5.19 2.12 5.33
N ALA A 257 5.33 1.34 4.25
CA ALA A 257 4.48 0.19 3.97
C ALA A 257 4.69 -0.97 4.97
N LEU A 258 5.89 -1.06 5.56
CA LEU A 258 6.28 -2.10 6.51
C LEU A 258 6.22 -1.63 7.99
N LEU A 259 5.67 -0.45 8.27
CA LEU A 259 5.59 0.07 9.63
C LEU A 259 4.97 -0.92 10.62
N ALA A 260 5.52 -0.97 11.82
CA ALA A 260 4.91 -1.61 12.97
C ALA A 260 3.59 -0.89 13.38
N ASP A 261 2.79 -1.53 14.23
CA ASP A 261 1.46 -1.02 14.59
C ASP A 261 1.51 0.26 15.43
N ASP A 262 2.59 0.47 16.15
CA ASP A 262 2.91 1.69 16.90
C ASP A 262 3.60 2.78 16.07
N GLY A 263 3.82 2.53 14.77
CA GLY A 263 4.47 3.47 13.87
C GLY A 263 3.66 4.75 13.63
N PRO A 264 4.31 5.79 13.03
CA PRO A 264 3.68 7.09 12.80
C PRO A 264 2.54 7.04 11.78
N THR A 265 1.61 8.00 11.92
CA THR A 265 0.53 8.26 10.95
C THR A 265 0.36 9.76 10.75
N GLY A 266 -0.08 10.20 9.59
CA GLY A 266 -0.28 11.60 9.26
C GLY A 266 1.03 12.37 9.00
N GLY A 267 2.12 11.66 8.70
CA GLY A 267 3.42 12.26 8.40
C GLY A 267 3.68 12.46 6.92
N PHE A 268 4.57 13.40 6.62
CA PHE A 268 5.19 13.58 5.31
C PHE A 268 6.71 13.45 5.50
N THR A 269 7.29 12.39 4.93
CA THR A 269 8.68 12.00 5.23
C THR A 269 9.47 11.74 3.94
N GLU A 270 10.77 11.81 4.06
CA GLU A 270 11.74 11.29 3.09
C GLU A 270 12.77 10.43 3.84
N THR A 271 13.64 9.74 3.12
CA THR A 271 14.65 8.88 3.75
C THR A 271 15.48 9.67 4.77
N GLY A 272 15.32 9.32 6.04
CA GLY A 272 16.09 9.90 7.14
C GLY A 272 15.57 11.25 7.69
N ALA A 273 14.48 11.82 7.14
CA ALA A 273 13.98 13.12 7.58
C ALA A 273 12.45 13.25 7.49
N ASN A 274 11.91 14.19 8.26
CA ASN A 274 10.56 14.70 8.07
C ASN A 274 10.59 15.86 7.08
N ASN A 275 9.63 15.87 6.15
CA ASN A 275 9.43 17.02 5.27
C ASN A 275 8.42 17.99 5.90
N PRO A 276 8.61 19.30 5.74
CA PRO A 276 7.58 20.27 6.08
C PRO A 276 6.44 20.19 5.05
N TRP A 277 5.22 20.52 5.51
CA TRP A 277 4.02 20.56 4.64
C TRP A 277 4.03 21.73 3.65
#